data_18072c6af3929a216064dfaac817d78f
#
_entry.id   18072c6af3929a216064dfaac817d78f
#
_cell.length_a   1.000
_cell.length_b   1.000
_cell.length_c   1.000
_cell.angle_alpha   90.00
_cell.angle_beta   90.00
_cell.angle_gamma   90.00
#
_symmetry.space_group_name_H-M   'P 1'
#
loop_
_entity.id
_entity.type
_entity.pdbx_description
1 polymer ?
#
loop_
_entity_poly.entity_id
_entity_poly.type
_entity_poly.pdbx_seq_one_letter_code
_entity_poly.pdbx_strand_id
1 'polypeptide(L)'
;MDLIFDSLKGLFNKNGYRLFMVGGTSRDYLFGIKISDYDFATDATPNEVEKFLEVDSTFEKYGTVKYHYNDRKIDIATLREEGEYKDFRHPSFIKFIKDINLDYKRRDFTINALYIDENYNILDPSGLGVKDLKNRILRIIGNPEERIKEDPLRILRAERFCLEYNLKIDEKTKMAIDNNMDLLELINEGKIGEEKRKLNEIKRKFQYEKCKL
;
A
#
# COMPACT_ATOMS: atom_id res chain seq x y z
N MET A 1 -20.46 -0.23 -4.15
CA MET A 1 -20.11 -1.57 -3.63
C MET A 1 -19.19 -2.25 -4.65
N ASP A 2 -18.22 -3.00 -4.19
CA ASP A 2 -17.26 -3.72 -5.05
C ASP A 2 -17.55 -5.23 -4.98
N LEU A 3 -17.87 -5.85 -6.11
CA LEU A 3 -18.33 -7.25 -6.16
C LEU A 3 -17.24 -8.26 -5.72
N ILE A 4 -15.96 -7.94 -5.98
CA ILE A 4 -14.85 -8.82 -5.59
C ILE A 4 -14.67 -8.77 -4.07
N PHE A 5 -14.68 -7.56 -3.52
CA PHE A 5 -14.60 -7.39 -2.07
C PHE A 5 -15.81 -8.02 -1.36
N ASP A 6 -17.03 -7.81 -1.88
CA ASP A 6 -18.25 -8.38 -1.30
C ASP A 6 -18.23 -9.91 -1.28
N SER A 7 -17.70 -10.54 -2.32
CA SER A 7 -17.55 -11.99 -2.38
C SER A 7 -16.50 -12.49 -1.37
N LEU A 8 -15.32 -11.88 -1.34
CA LEU A 8 -14.23 -12.32 -0.47
C LEU A 8 -14.50 -12.03 1.01
N LYS A 9 -15.02 -10.84 1.37
CA LYS A 9 -15.34 -10.53 2.77
C LYS A 9 -16.33 -11.52 3.37
N GLY A 10 -17.32 -11.97 2.59
CA GLY A 10 -18.27 -12.99 3.02
C GLY A 10 -17.60 -14.33 3.31
N LEU A 11 -16.62 -14.73 2.48
CA LEU A 11 -15.85 -15.94 2.67
C LEU A 11 -14.96 -15.85 3.93
N PHE A 12 -14.26 -14.73 4.14
CA PHE A 12 -13.44 -14.51 5.31
C PHE A 12 -14.27 -14.49 6.59
N ASN A 13 -15.38 -13.75 6.62
CA ASN A 13 -16.29 -13.68 7.78
C ASN A 13 -16.85 -15.06 8.16
N LYS A 14 -17.22 -15.91 7.18
CA LYS A 14 -17.68 -17.27 7.41
C LYS A 14 -16.63 -18.14 8.12
N ASN A 15 -15.34 -17.86 7.90
CA ASN A 15 -14.23 -18.54 8.53
C ASN A 15 -13.72 -17.84 9.80
N GLY A 16 -14.39 -16.78 10.28
CA GLY A 16 -14.07 -16.09 11.53
C GLY A 16 -12.97 -15.03 11.40
N TYR A 17 -12.66 -14.58 10.19
CA TYR A 17 -11.63 -13.58 9.91
C TYR A 17 -12.23 -12.32 9.29
N ARG A 18 -11.55 -11.19 9.50
CA ARG A 18 -11.89 -9.91 8.88
C ARG A 18 -11.08 -9.71 7.60
N LEU A 19 -11.68 -9.05 6.63
CA LEU A 19 -11.03 -8.61 5.41
C LEU A 19 -11.23 -7.10 5.24
N PHE A 20 -10.18 -6.39 4.87
CA PHE A 20 -10.20 -4.95 4.64
C PHE A 20 -9.67 -4.63 3.25
N MET A 21 -10.29 -3.67 2.54
CA MET A 21 -9.58 -2.99 1.46
C MET A 21 -8.50 -2.10 2.07
N VAL A 22 -7.32 -2.05 1.46
CA VAL A 22 -6.19 -1.25 1.96
C VAL A 22 -5.30 -0.81 0.80
N GLY A 23 -4.30 0.02 1.05
CA GLY A 23 -3.30 0.36 0.06
C GLY A 23 -3.88 1.11 -1.15
N GLY A 24 -3.55 0.61 -2.34
CA GLY A 24 -4.07 1.12 -3.59
C GLY A 24 -5.59 1.00 -3.69
N THR A 25 -6.13 -0.12 -3.27
CA THR A 25 -7.56 -0.42 -3.35
C THR A 25 -8.41 0.58 -2.56
N SER A 26 -8.09 0.82 -1.28
CA SER A 26 -8.85 1.77 -0.45
C SER A 26 -8.73 3.20 -0.96
N ARG A 27 -7.53 3.61 -1.37
CA ARG A 27 -7.29 4.93 -1.94
C ARG A 27 -8.11 5.16 -3.22
N ASP A 28 -8.04 4.23 -4.17
CA ASP A 28 -8.70 4.35 -5.47
C ASP A 28 -10.21 4.29 -5.33
N TYR A 29 -10.72 3.43 -4.44
CA TYR A 29 -12.13 3.40 -4.08
C TYR A 29 -12.62 4.76 -3.56
N LEU A 30 -11.86 5.39 -2.66
CA LEU A 30 -12.22 6.69 -2.07
C LEU A 30 -12.05 7.87 -3.03
N PHE A 31 -11.17 7.76 -4.04
CA PHE A 31 -11.08 8.73 -5.12
C PHE A 31 -12.13 8.52 -6.22
N GLY A 32 -12.92 7.43 -6.16
CA GLY A 32 -13.86 7.07 -7.22
C GLY A 32 -13.19 6.62 -8.52
N ILE A 33 -11.94 6.15 -8.41
CA ILE A 33 -11.14 5.62 -9.53
C ILE A 33 -11.43 4.12 -9.66
N LYS A 34 -11.47 3.63 -10.89
CA LYS A 34 -11.64 2.18 -11.14
C LYS A 34 -10.45 1.41 -10.60
N ILE A 35 -10.72 0.47 -9.70
CA ILE A 35 -9.71 -0.41 -9.11
C ILE A 35 -9.22 -1.38 -10.19
N SER A 36 -7.90 -1.39 -10.43
CA SER A 36 -7.21 -2.32 -11.34
C SER A 36 -6.62 -3.50 -10.59
N ASP A 37 -5.89 -3.19 -9.53
CA ASP A 37 -5.20 -4.15 -8.69
C ASP A 37 -5.82 -4.11 -7.29
N TYR A 38 -6.05 -5.29 -6.71
CA TYR A 38 -6.68 -5.39 -5.39
C TYR A 38 -5.65 -5.71 -4.33
N ASP A 39 -5.55 -4.81 -3.35
CA ASP A 39 -4.80 -4.97 -2.12
C ASP A 39 -5.77 -5.14 -0.95
N PHE A 40 -5.74 -6.29 -0.30
CA PHE A 40 -6.51 -6.55 0.90
C PHE A 40 -5.61 -6.79 2.10
N ALA A 41 -6.13 -6.52 3.28
CA ALA A 41 -5.52 -6.91 4.56
C ALA A 41 -6.48 -7.79 5.35
N THR A 42 -5.93 -8.73 6.12
CA THR A 42 -6.72 -9.65 6.94
C THR A 42 -6.03 -9.95 8.27
N ASP A 43 -6.78 -10.32 9.28
CA ASP A 43 -6.26 -10.85 10.54
C ASP A 43 -6.03 -12.38 10.51
N ALA A 44 -6.30 -13.04 9.37
CA ALA A 44 -5.90 -14.41 9.12
C ALA A 44 -4.42 -14.49 8.73
N THR A 45 -3.71 -15.51 9.21
CA THR A 45 -2.36 -15.83 8.72
C THR A 45 -2.42 -16.50 7.34
N PRO A 46 -1.31 -16.53 6.55
CA PRO A 46 -1.28 -17.23 5.27
C PRO A 46 -1.81 -18.68 5.36
N ASN A 47 -1.33 -19.45 6.33
CA ASN A 47 -1.76 -20.84 6.55
C ASN A 47 -3.25 -20.98 6.93
N GLU A 48 -3.83 -19.95 7.52
CA GLU A 48 -5.27 -19.94 7.81
C GLU A 48 -6.08 -19.63 6.55
N VAL A 49 -5.60 -18.73 5.70
CA VAL A 49 -6.23 -18.39 4.41
C VAL A 49 -6.25 -19.62 3.48
N GLU A 50 -5.16 -20.37 3.40
CA GLU A 50 -5.03 -21.58 2.58
C GLU A 50 -6.07 -22.66 2.90
N LYS A 51 -6.60 -22.68 4.12
CA LYS A 51 -7.61 -23.67 4.52
C LYS A 51 -8.97 -23.48 3.82
N PHE A 52 -9.26 -22.28 3.31
CA PHE A 52 -10.56 -21.97 2.72
C PHE A 52 -10.49 -21.23 1.38
N LEU A 53 -9.29 -20.87 0.92
CA LEU A 53 -9.10 -20.19 -0.34
C LEU A 53 -7.83 -20.74 -1.03
N GLU A 54 -7.95 -21.15 -2.28
CA GLU A 54 -6.81 -21.59 -3.07
C GLU A 54 -5.98 -20.38 -3.49
N VAL A 55 -4.75 -20.27 -2.98
CA VAL A 55 -3.86 -19.12 -3.13
C VAL A 55 -2.44 -19.53 -3.48
N ASP A 56 -1.69 -18.64 -4.12
CA ASP A 56 -0.24 -18.74 -4.28
C ASP A 56 0.45 -18.16 -3.03
N SER A 57 1.16 -19.02 -2.30
CA SER A 57 1.83 -18.70 -1.03
C SER A 57 3.32 -18.40 -1.18
N THR A 58 3.81 -18.14 -2.38
CA THR A 58 5.23 -17.83 -2.64
C THR A 58 5.79 -16.75 -1.71
N PHE A 59 4.93 -15.82 -1.28
CA PHE A 59 5.29 -14.70 -0.40
C PHE A 59 4.78 -14.83 1.05
N GLU A 60 4.38 -16.04 1.48
CA GLU A 60 3.83 -16.30 2.83
C GLU A 60 4.75 -15.86 3.96
N LYS A 61 6.08 -16.02 3.79
CA LYS A 61 7.07 -15.56 4.77
C LYS A 61 7.01 -14.06 5.07
N TYR A 62 6.43 -13.27 4.14
CA TYR A 62 6.16 -11.84 4.31
C TYR A 62 4.70 -11.57 4.72
N GLY A 63 3.91 -12.63 4.96
CA GLY A 63 2.50 -12.51 5.32
C GLY A 63 1.58 -12.18 4.14
N THR A 64 2.02 -12.37 2.90
CA THR A 64 1.21 -12.06 1.71
C THR A 64 0.94 -13.34 0.93
N VAL A 65 -0.31 -13.55 0.56
CA VAL A 65 -0.74 -14.58 -0.39
C VAL A 65 -1.37 -13.92 -1.61
N LYS A 66 -1.30 -14.58 -2.76
CA LYS A 66 -1.89 -14.09 -4.01
C LYS A 66 -3.07 -14.95 -4.38
N TYR A 67 -4.20 -14.30 -4.60
CA TYR A 67 -5.40 -14.93 -5.10
C TYR A 67 -5.68 -14.50 -6.54
N HIS A 68 -6.11 -15.43 -7.36
CA HIS A 68 -6.47 -15.19 -8.74
C HIS A 68 -8.00 -15.29 -8.88
N TYR A 69 -8.65 -14.19 -9.21
CA TYR A 69 -10.08 -14.13 -9.46
C TYR A 69 -10.33 -13.72 -10.91
N ASN A 70 -10.72 -14.67 -11.74
CA ASN A 70 -10.73 -14.51 -13.19
C ASN A 70 -9.36 -14.02 -13.68
N ASP A 71 -9.29 -12.94 -14.48
CA ASP A 71 -8.06 -12.38 -15.00
C ASP A 71 -7.37 -11.37 -14.03
N ARG A 72 -7.85 -11.28 -12.77
CA ARG A 72 -7.34 -10.31 -11.79
C ARG A 72 -6.46 -10.95 -10.74
N LYS A 73 -5.37 -10.26 -10.43
CA LYS A 73 -4.49 -10.61 -9.31
C LYS A 73 -4.93 -9.81 -8.08
N ILE A 74 -5.03 -10.51 -6.96
CA ILE A 74 -5.46 -9.98 -5.68
C ILE A 74 -4.38 -10.31 -4.66
N ASP A 75 -3.79 -9.29 -4.07
CA ASP A 75 -2.83 -9.46 -2.98
C ASP A 75 -3.58 -9.39 -1.64
N ILE A 76 -3.44 -10.42 -0.82
CA ILE A 76 -4.03 -10.49 0.53
C ILE A 76 -2.89 -10.57 1.53
N ALA A 77 -2.73 -9.51 2.32
CA ALA A 77 -1.68 -9.41 3.31
C ALA A 77 -2.22 -9.60 4.74
N THR A 78 -1.60 -10.48 5.51
CA THR A 78 -1.84 -10.57 6.94
C THR A 78 -1.40 -9.28 7.64
N LEU A 79 -2.24 -8.76 8.55
CA LEU A 79 -1.88 -7.65 9.42
C LEU A 79 -0.61 -8.01 10.21
N ARG A 80 0.37 -7.10 10.24
CA ARG A 80 1.66 -7.39 10.85
C ARG A 80 2.37 -6.17 11.42
N GLU A 81 3.20 -6.41 12.41
CA GLU A 81 4.29 -5.52 12.83
C GLU A 81 5.58 -5.93 12.15
N GLU A 82 6.43 -4.97 11.87
CA GLU A 82 7.74 -5.16 11.27
C GLU A 82 8.81 -4.61 12.21
N GLY A 83 9.94 -5.33 12.35
CA GLY A 83 11.10 -4.87 13.09
C GLY A 83 11.94 -3.86 12.30
N GLU A 84 13.08 -3.48 12.87
CA GLU A 84 14.01 -2.54 12.24
C GLU A 84 14.49 -3.04 10.88
N TYR A 85 14.71 -2.11 9.96
CA TYR A 85 15.23 -2.39 8.62
C TYR A 85 16.75 -2.31 8.62
N LYS A 86 17.43 -3.39 8.23
CA LYS A 86 18.90 -3.47 8.26
C LYS A 86 19.56 -3.28 6.88
N ASP A 87 18.80 -3.48 5.81
CA ASP A 87 19.30 -3.47 4.42
C ASP A 87 18.50 -2.50 3.53
N PHE A 88 17.95 -1.44 4.12
CA PHE A 88 17.11 -0.44 3.45
C PHE A 88 15.82 -0.99 2.82
N ARG A 89 15.38 -2.21 3.23
CA ARG A 89 14.20 -2.80 2.59
C ARG A 89 13.48 -3.86 3.43
N HIS A 90 14.24 -4.79 4.02
CA HIS A 90 13.63 -5.93 4.69
C HIS A 90 13.64 -5.74 6.20
N PRO A 91 12.49 -5.92 6.85
CA PRO A 91 12.43 -5.88 8.30
C PRO A 91 13.21 -7.07 8.89
N SER A 92 13.83 -6.85 10.05
CA SER A 92 14.58 -7.87 10.78
C SER A 92 13.71 -9.01 11.28
N PHE A 93 12.42 -8.75 11.52
CA PHE A 93 11.40 -9.75 11.82
C PHE A 93 10.02 -9.27 11.37
N ILE A 94 9.11 -10.23 11.22
CA ILE A 94 7.68 -10.00 10.97
C ILE A 94 6.91 -10.74 12.04
N LYS A 95 5.95 -10.06 12.68
CA LYS A 95 5.02 -10.63 13.65
C LYS A 95 3.60 -10.39 13.19
N PHE A 96 2.84 -11.46 12.95
CA PHE A 96 1.43 -11.36 12.61
C PHE A 96 0.60 -10.88 13.79
N ILE A 97 -0.33 -9.97 13.52
CA ILE A 97 -1.18 -9.31 14.52
C ILE A 97 -2.62 -9.23 14.02
N LYS A 98 -3.52 -8.77 14.90
CA LYS A 98 -4.94 -8.59 14.55
C LYS A 98 -5.40 -7.12 14.64
N ASP A 99 -4.49 -6.20 14.91
CA ASP A 99 -4.78 -4.79 15.14
C ASP A 99 -4.27 -3.91 14.00
N ILE A 100 -5.19 -3.24 13.30
CA ILE A 100 -4.88 -2.26 12.25
C ILE A 100 -4.12 -1.04 12.80
N ASN A 101 -4.29 -0.70 14.10
CA ASN A 101 -3.58 0.41 14.74
C ASN A 101 -2.08 0.15 14.94
N LEU A 102 -1.64 -1.07 14.72
CA LEU A 102 -0.22 -1.43 14.67
C LEU A 102 0.25 -1.61 13.22
N ASP A 103 -0.56 -2.28 12.37
CA ASP A 103 -0.20 -2.55 10.97
C ASP A 103 0.03 -1.26 10.16
N TYR A 104 -0.77 -0.20 10.37
CA TYR A 104 -0.63 1.02 9.57
C TYR A 104 0.75 1.67 9.69
N LYS A 105 1.43 1.50 10.84
CA LYS A 105 2.73 2.14 11.13
C LYS A 105 3.83 1.70 10.16
N ARG A 106 3.77 0.49 9.62
CA ARG A 106 4.73 -0.02 8.63
C ARG A 106 4.47 0.50 7.21
N ARG A 107 3.29 1.06 6.93
CA ARG A 107 2.92 1.55 5.59
C ARG A 107 3.66 2.84 5.25
N ASP A 108 3.65 3.20 3.97
CA ASP A 108 4.41 4.34 3.45
C ASP A 108 3.71 5.69 3.70
N PHE A 109 2.51 5.86 3.15
CA PHE A 109 1.80 7.14 3.15
C PHE A 109 0.45 7.05 3.83
N THR A 110 0.01 8.15 4.44
CA THR A 110 -1.28 8.22 5.16
C THR A 110 -2.46 7.82 4.29
N ILE A 111 -2.47 8.24 3.03
CA ILE A 111 -3.54 7.93 2.05
C ILE A 111 -3.58 6.44 1.62
N ASN A 112 -2.47 5.71 1.81
CA ASN A 112 -2.37 4.27 1.54
C ASN A 112 -2.57 3.41 2.80
N ALA A 113 -2.85 4.05 3.95
CA ALA A 113 -3.06 3.40 5.23
C ALA A 113 -4.50 3.56 5.74
N LEU A 114 -5.42 3.83 4.85
CA LEU A 114 -6.85 3.77 5.10
C LEU A 114 -7.32 2.33 4.91
N TYR A 115 -8.13 1.86 5.84
CA TYR A 115 -8.77 0.53 5.77
C TYR A 115 -10.26 0.73 5.55
N ILE A 116 -10.87 -0.10 4.71
CA ILE A 116 -12.32 -0.14 4.52
C ILE A 116 -12.78 -1.52 4.97
N ASP A 117 -13.63 -1.55 5.99
CA ASP A 117 -14.14 -2.79 6.58
C ASP A 117 -15.27 -3.43 5.76
N GLU A 118 -15.76 -4.57 6.24
CA GLU A 118 -16.84 -5.33 5.62
C GLU A 118 -18.17 -4.58 5.48
N ASN A 119 -18.37 -3.52 6.27
CA ASN A 119 -19.54 -2.64 6.24
C ASN A 119 -19.29 -1.35 5.45
N TYR A 120 -18.13 -1.27 4.76
CA TYR A 120 -17.66 -0.08 4.04
C TYR A 120 -17.40 1.14 4.95
N ASN A 121 -17.17 0.94 6.25
CA ASN A 121 -16.69 1.99 7.13
C ASN A 121 -15.23 2.29 6.84
N ILE A 122 -14.88 3.57 6.81
CA ILE A 122 -13.50 4.04 6.62
C ILE A 122 -12.83 4.08 8.00
N LEU A 123 -11.79 3.30 8.17
CA LEU A 123 -10.97 3.26 9.38
C LEU A 123 -9.64 3.95 9.07
N ASP A 124 -9.34 5.02 9.81
CA ASP A 124 -8.13 5.84 9.65
C ASP A 124 -7.26 5.81 10.92
N PRO A 125 -6.44 4.77 11.10
CA PRO A 125 -5.61 4.64 12.30
C PRO A 125 -4.59 5.78 12.46
N SER A 126 -4.22 6.45 11.37
CA SER A 126 -3.31 7.60 11.41
C SER A 126 -3.98 8.88 11.90
N GLY A 127 -5.31 8.98 11.80
CA GLY A 127 -6.09 10.19 12.02
C GLY A 127 -5.87 11.30 10.98
N LEU A 128 -5.03 11.04 9.97
CA LEU A 128 -4.65 12.02 8.93
C LEU A 128 -5.01 11.58 7.51
N GLY A 129 -5.18 10.28 7.28
CA GLY A 129 -5.33 9.72 5.94
C GLY A 129 -6.54 10.27 5.19
N VAL A 130 -7.70 10.34 5.83
CA VAL A 130 -8.92 10.92 5.22
C VAL A 130 -8.74 12.40 4.92
N LYS A 131 -8.12 13.16 5.84
CA LYS A 131 -7.85 14.59 5.66
C LYS A 131 -6.86 14.83 4.52
N ASP A 132 -5.78 14.06 4.49
CA ASP A 132 -4.75 14.17 3.47
C ASP A 132 -5.30 13.78 2.09
N LEU A 133 -6.12 12.74 2.01
CA LEU A 133 -6.79 12.33 0.78
C LEU A 133 -7.70 13.46 0.24
N LYS A 134 -8.54 14.06 1.07
CA LYS A 134 -9.43 15.18 0.69
C LYS A 134 -8.67 16.40 0.23
N ASN A 135 -7.55 16.72 0.89
CA ASN A 135 -6.71 17.89 0.58
C ASN A 135 -5.66 17.61 -0.49
N ARG A 136 -5.62 16.41 -1.04
CA ARG A 136 -4.62 15.96 -2.02
C ARG A 136 -3.19 16.12 -1.51
N ILE A 137 -2.93 15.71 -0.28
CA ILE A 137 -1.61 15.76 0.36
C ILE A 137 -1.01 14.36 0.40
N LEU A 138 0.27 14.25 0.01
CA LEU A 138 1.08 13.06 0.22
C LEU A 138 1.96 13.25 1.46
N ARG A 139 1.75 12.43 2.47
CA ARG A 139 2.47 12.47 3.75
C ARG A 139 2.98 11.09 4.11
N ILE A 140 4.27 11.01 4.48
CA ILE A 140 4.86 9.79 5.06
C ILE A 140 4.32 9.59 6.47
N ILE A 141 4.04 8.34 6.84
CA ILE A 141 3.60 7.95 8.18
C ILE A 141 4.80 7.95 9.14
N GLY A 142 4.63 8.53 10.33
CA GLY A 142 5.68 8.60 11.35
C GLY A 142 6.68 9.73 11.09
N ASN A 143 7.96 9.49 11.42
CA ASN A 143 9.05 10.43 11.14
C ASN A 143 9.56 10.24 9.72
N PRO A 144 9.39 11.20 8.79
CA PRO A 144 9.76 11.03 7.39
C PRO A 144 11.26 10.72 7.19
N GLU A 145 12.15 11.33 7.98
CA GLU A 145 13.60 11.10 7.90
C GLU A 145 13.96 9.64 8.20
N GLU A 146 13.40 9.08 9.28
CA GLU A 146 13.60 7.69 9.66
C GLU A 146 12.99 6.74 8.62
N ARG A 147 11.78 7.03 8.17
CA ARG A 147 11.05 6.20 7.22
C ARG A 147 11.71 6.13 5.85
N ILE A 148 12.36 7.22 5.39
CA ILE A 148 13.12 7.20 4.14
C ILE A 148 14.41 6.39 4.32
N LYS A 149 15.10 6.51 5.48
CA LYS A 149 16.28 5.69 5.77
C LYS A 149 15.98 4.19 5.88
N GLU A 150 14.78 3.81 6.30
CA GLU A 150 14.33 2.41 6.30
C GLU A 150 14.11 1.86 4.90
N ASP A 151 13.51 2.65 4.01
CA ASP A 151 13.25 2.28 2.61
C ASP A 151 13.29 3.52 1.70
N PRO A 152 14.46 3.83 1.11
CA PRO A 152 14.63 4.98 0.21
C PRO A 152 13.77 4.94 -1.05
N LEU A 153 13.22 3.77 -1.45
CA LEU A 153 12.27 3.69 -2.56
C LEU A 153 11.01 4.53 -2.31
N ARG A 154 10.72 4.89 -1.06
CA ARG A 154 9.63 5.84 -0.73
C ARG A 154 9.80 7.18 -1.43
N ILE A 155 11.02 7.60 -1.73
CA ILE A 155 11.31 8.81 -2.52
C ILE A 155 10.69 8.71 -3.93
N LEU A 156 11.02 7.64 -4.66
CA LEU A 156 10.48 7.42 -6.01
C LEU A 156 8.97 7.16 -6.00
N ARG A 157 8.49 6.45 -4.98
CA ARG A 157 7.06 6.22 -4.77
C ARG A 157 6.32 7.53 -4.51
N ALA A 158 6.92 8.45 -3.74
CA ALA A 158 6.34 9.78 -3.51
C ALA A 158 6.20 10.56 -4.82
N GLU A 159 7.24 10.64 -5.64
CA GLU A 159 7.19 11.27 -6.96
C GLU A 159 6.08 10.66 -7.83
N ARG A 160 6.02 9.33 -7.88
CA ARG A 160 5.02 8.61 -8.64
C ARG A 160 3.59 8.92 -8.20
N PHE A 161 3.30 8.81 -6.91
CA PHE A 161 1.94 9.09 -6.40
C PHE A 161 1.54 10.56 -6.55
N CYS A 162 2.48 11.49 -6.37
CA CYS A 162 2.21 12.91 -6.60
C CYS A 162 1.79 13.17 -8.04
N LEU A 163 2.47 12.57 -9.00
CA LEU A 163 2.11 12.70 -10.40
C LEU A 163 0.78 12.00 -10.71
N GLU A 164 0.64 10.73 -10.28
CA GLU A 164 -0.51 9.87 -10.61
C GLU A 164 -1.84 10.43 -10.10
N TYR A 165 -1.83 10.96 -8.87
CA TYR A 165 -3.05 11.41 -8.18
C TYR A 165 -3.13 12.94 -8.05
N ASN A 166 -2.23 13.69 -8.68
CA ASN A 166 -2.13 15.15 -8.57
C ASN A 166 -2.11 15.61 -7.09
N LEU A 167 -1.12 15.10 -6.33
CA LEU A 167 -0.96 15.37 -4.90
C LEU A 167 0.14 16.41 -4.67
N LYS A 168 0.03 17.14 -3.57
CA LYS A 168 1.09 18.00 -3.02
C LYS A 168 1.82 17.27 -1.92
N ILE A 169 3.14 17.32 -1.92
CA ILE A 169 3.94 16.71 -0.85
C ILE A 169 3.84 17.58 0.41
N ASP A 170 3.61 16.95 1.58
CA ASP A 170 3.70 17.59 2.89
C ASP A 170 5.12 18.15 3.12
N GLU A 171 5.24 19.31 3.77
CA GLU A 171 6.53 20.01 3.91
C GLU A 171 7.61 19.16 4.61
N LYS A 172 7.26 18.46 5.71
CA LYS A 172 8.21 17.60 6.42
C LYS A 172 8.65 16.42 5.56
N THR A 173 7.71 15.83 4.81
CA THR A 173 8.00 14.77 3.86
C THR A 173 8.92 15.25 2.75
N LYS A 174 8.70 16.46 2.23
CA LYS A 174 9.54 17.05 1.20
C LYS A 174 10.96 17.31 1.69
N MET A 175 11.11 17.91 2.86
CA MET A 175 12.43 18.14 3.47
C MET A 175 13.20 16.85 3.66
N ALA A 176 12.54 15.80 4.15
CA ALA A 176 13.17 14.50 4.34
C ALA A 176 13.58 13.86 3.00
N ILE A 177 12.79 14.02 1.94
CA ILE A 177 13.16 13.59 0.58
C ILE A 177 14.41 14.33 0.12
N ASP A 178 14.39 15.67 0.19
CA ASP A 178 15.50 16.52 -0.29
C ASP A 178 16.82 16.20 0.44
N ASN A 179 16.75 15.87 1.74
CA ASN A 179 17.92 15.54 2.57
C ASN A 179 18.49 14.12 2.34
N ASN A 180 17.75 13.22 1.72
CA ASN A 180 18.11 11.79 1.65
C ASN A 180 18.09 11.23 0.21
N MET A 181 18.19 12.10 -0.81
CA MET A 181 18.20 11.68 -2.22
C MET A 181 19.37 10.74 -2.56
N ASP A 182 20.51 10.93 -1.91
CA ASP A 182 21.73 10.13 -2.05
C ASP A 182 21.55 8.66 -1.65
N LEU A 183 20.61 8.38 -0.73
CA LEU A 183 20.31 7.02 -0.31
C LEU A 183 19.77 6.14 -1.45
N LEU A 184 19.27 6.73 -2.53
CA LEU A 184 18.85 5.97 -3.71
C LEU A 184 20.02 5.22 -4.37
N GLU A 185 21.24 5.72 -4.25
CA GLU A 185 22.44 5.05 -4.79
C GLU A 185 22.76 3.73 -4.08
N LEU A 186 22.25 3.55 -2.86
CA LEU A 186 22.44 2.33 -2.06
C LEU A 186 21.41 1.22 -2.38
N ILE A 187 20.40 1.54 -3.19
CA ILE A 187 19.32 0.61 -3.52
C ILE A 187 19.65 -0.19 -4.77
N ASN A 188 19.24 -1.46 -4.78
CA ASN A 188 19.39 -2.33 -5.94
C ASN A 188 18.77 -1.71 -7.21
N GLU A 189 19.57 -1.62 -8.29
CA GLU A 189 19.17 -0.99 -9.57
C GLU A 189 17.87 -1.58 -10.15
N GLY A 190 17.64 -2.88 -9.98
CA GLY A 190 16.42 -3.52 -10.47
C GLY A 190 15.15 -2.95 -9.83
N LYS A 191 15.20 -2.62 -8.52
CA LYS A 191 14.07 -2.03 -7.81
C LYS A 191 13.84 -0.57 -8.16
N ILE A 192 14.93 0.18 -8.30
CA ILE A 192 14.86 1.55 -8.83
C ILE A 192 14.25 1.54 -10.24
N GLY A 193 14.70 0.59 -11.08
CA GLY A 193 14.19 0.41 -12.44
C GLY A 193 12.69 0.10 -12.48
N GLU A 194 12.18 -0.74 -11.58
CA GLU A 194 10.74 -1.03 -11.46
C GLU A 194 9.92 0.23 -11.16
N GLU A 195 10.31 1.04 -10.16
CA GLU A 195 9.58 2.26 -9.81
C GLU A 195 9.73 3.35 -10.89
N LYS A 196 10.91 3.51 -11.50
CA LYS A 196 11.13 4.41 -12.63
C LYS A 196 10.30 4.03 -13.85
N ARG A 197 10.13 2.72 -14.13
CA ARG A 197 9.27 2.24 -15.22
C ARG A 197 7.82 2.64 -14.98
N LYS A 198 7.27 2.39 -13.78
CA LYS A 198 5.90 2.79 -13.40
C LYS A 198 5.71 4.32 -13.54
N LEU A 199 6.68 5.09 -13.07
CA LEU A 199 6.65 6.56 -13.18
C LEU A 199 6.64 7.01 -14.65
N ASN A 200 7.46 6.40 -15.50
CA ASN A 200 7.52 6.72 -16.92
C ASN A 200 6.23 6.35 -17.65
N GLU A 201 5.57 5.25 -17.30
CA GLU A 201 4.26 4.88 -17.84
C GLU A 201 3.21 5.94 -17.52
N ILE A 202 3.21 6.48 -16.29
CA ILE A 202 2.32 7.56 -15.90
C ILE A 202 2.64 8.85 -16.69
N LYS A 203 3.92 9.23 -16.78
CA LYS A 203 4.36 10.42 -17.56
C LYS A 203 3.89 10.33 -19.03
N ARG A 204 4.00 9.15 -19.65
CA ARG A 204 3.51 8.92 -21.03
C ARG A 204 2.00 9.08 -21.15
N LYS A 205 1.20 8.56 -20.19
CA LYS A 205 -0.26 8.73 -20.19
C LYS A 205 -0.64 10.22 -20.17
N PHE A 206 -0.03 11.00 -19.28
CA PHE A 206 -0.28 12.44 -19.20
C PHE A 206 0.12 13.22 -20.46
N GLN A 207 1.24 12.86 -21.09
CA GLN A 207 1.63 13.46 -22.38
C GLN A 207 0.61 13.14 -23.47
N TYR A 208 0.15 11.90 -23.55
CA TYR A 208 -0.82 11.46 -24.54
C TYR A 208 -2.19 12.16 -24.36
N GLU A 209 -2.64 12.36 -23.13
CA GLU A 209 -3.89 13.09 -22.84
C GLU A 209 -3.78 14.57 -23.22
N LYS A 210 -2.63 15.22 -22.99
CA LYS A 210 -2.40 16.60 -23.41
C LYS A 210 -2.34 16.80 -24.93
N CYS A 211 -1.98 15.76 -25.69
CA CYS A 211 -1.96 15.82 -27.17
C CYS A 211 -3.34 15.57 -27.79
N LYS A 212 -4.35 15.17 -27.02
CA LYS A 212 -5.73 14.95 -27.50
C LYS A 212 -6.65 16.15 -27.33
N LEU A 213 -6.20 17.20 -26.66
CA LEU A 213 -6.88 18.50 -26.49
C LEU A 213 -6.36 19.51 -27.49
#